data_4ba82ce3bc13aabee66caf8eaba2f63c
#
_entry.id   4ba82ce3bc13aabee66caf8eaba2f63c
#
_cell.length_a   1.000
_cell.length_b   1.000
_cell.length_c   1.000
_cell.angle_alpha   90.00
_cell.angle_beta   90.00
_cell.angle_gamma   90.00
#
_symmetry.space_group_name_H-M   'P 1'
#
loop_
_entity.id
_entity.type
_entity.pdbx_description
1 polymer ?
#
loop_
_entity_poly.entity_id
_entity_poly.type
_entity_poly.pdbx_seq_one_letter_code
_entity_poly.pdbx_strand_id
1 'polypeptide(L)'
;FENGIQCKDMFYLKFKGVNMENFAYYTPTKVVFGKDEEKNVGKLAKEFGAKKVLIHYGGGSAVRSGLIDRVKKSLSEEGISYIELGGVKPNPRLSLIYEGIKLAKENGVDFVLAVGGGSVIDSAKGIGYGIANPDIEDIWDLYIGKAKTKKCAPIGVVLTIAAAGSEMSGGSVVTKEDEQLKRSYNTDNARPKFAIMNPELTYTLPKYQIACGIVDIMMHTMERYFSPVGNLEITDRVAEGLLRTMIKYGKLSLENPENYEARAEIMWAGSLAHNGLTGCGGIGDWATHQLEHDLGGVYDIAHGAGLAAVWGSWARYVYKENPERFAKFAENVFGIEKIGTVEEIAIKGIEAMENFYKEIEMPISISETGINLSDDDVLMLAEKCSNNGTRFIGAFKKLYKEDVAKIYSTVSYTHL
;
A
#
# COMPACT_ATOMS: atom_id res chain seq x y z
N PHE A 1 -27.96 -47.12 -17.78
CA PHE A 1 -27.33 -46.50 -16.58
C PHE A 1 -27.05 -45.04 -16.88
N GLU A 2 -28.07 -44.20 -16.69
CA GLU A 2 -27.98 -42.74 -16.74
C GLU A 2 -27.84 -42.26 -15.30
N ASN A 3 -26.71 -41.67 -14.97
CA ASN A 3 -26.53 -40.98 -13.72
C ASN A 3 -26.68 -39.48 -13.93
N GLY A 4 -27.79 -38.96 -13.47
CA GLY A 4 -28.04 -37.53 -13.40
C GLY A 4 -27.05 -36.84 -12.44
N ILE A 5 -26.22 -36.00 -13.00
CA ILE A 5 -25.37 -35.07 -12.23
C ILE A 5 -26.29 -34.03 -11.61
N GLN A 6 -26.43 -34.05 -10.29
CA GLN A 6 -27.28 -33.09 -9.58
C GLN A 6 -26.69 -31.64 -9.67
N CYS A 7 -27.57 -30.65 -9.68
CA CYS A 7 -27.24 -29.23 -9.80
C CYS A 7 -26.18 -28.71 -8.80
N LYS A 8 -25.94 -29.42 -7.69
CA LYS A 8 -24.87 -29.15 -6.71
C LYS A 8 -23.47 -29.34 -7.30
N ASP A 9 -23.30 -30.27 -8.24
CA ASP A 9 -21.98 -30.56 -8.85
C ASP A 9 -21.61 -29.53 -9.92
N MET A 10 -22.58 -28.83 -10.51
CA MET A 10 -22.32 -27.78 -11.50
C MET A 10 -21.81 -26.47 -10.86
N PHE A 11 -22.19 -26.19 -9.62
CA PHE A 11 -21.64 -25.04 -8.87
C PHE A 11 -20.17 -25.28 -8.43
N TYR A 12 -19.86 -26.51 -8.05
CA TYR A 12 -18.47 -26.91 -7.71
C TYR A 12 -17.54 -26.92 -8.93
N LEU A 13 -18.08 -27.14 -10.14
CA LEU A 13 -17.29 -27.20 -11.38
C LEU A 13 -16.86 -25.83 -11.90
N LYS A 14 -17.52 -24.73 -11.53
CA LYS A 14 -17.15 -23.36 -11.92
C LYS A 14 -15.92 -22.84 -11.18
N PHE A 15 -15.60 -23.41 -10.00
CA PHE A 15 -14.42 -23.09 -9.19
C PHE A 15 -13.40 -24.25 -9.11
N LYS A 16 -13.58 -25.30 -9.89
CA LYS A 16 -12.59 -26.38 -10.04
C LYS A 16 -11.46 -25.94 -10.95
N GLY A 17 -10.53 -25.15 -10.45
CA GLY A 17 -9.41 -24.81 -11.32
C GLY A 17 -8.28 -24.00 -10.76
N VAL A 18 -8.43 -23.30 -9.65
CA VAL A 18 -7.31 -22.56 -9.09
C VAL A 18 -7.05 -23.07 -7.67
N ASN A 19 -6.20 -24.10 -7.58
CA ASN A 19 -5.62 -24.54 -6.31
C ASN A 19 -4.72 -23.45 -5.76
N MET A 20 -4.33 -23.56 -4.49
CA MET A 20 -3.26 -22.72 -3.94
C MET A 20 -2.10 -22.63 -4.92
N GLU A 21 -1.74 -21.39 -5.30
CA GLU A 21 -0.62 -21.15 -6.21
C GLU A 21 0.71 -21.47 -5.53
N ASN A 22 1.71 -21.86 -6.32
CA ASN A 22 3.07 -21.99 -5.83
C ASN A 22 3.59 -20.60 -5.41
N PHE A 23 4.16 -20.50 -4.22
CA PHE A 23 4.70 -19.23 -3.74
C PHE A 23 6.05 -19.40 -3.05
N ALA A 24 6.84 -18.34 -3.03
CA ALA A 24 7.98 -18.16 -2.15
C ALA A 24 7.68 -17.00 -1.20
N TYR A 25 7.84 -17.22 0.09
CA TYR A 25 7.72 -16.17 1.10
C TYR A 25 9.11 -15.71 1.51
N TYR A 26 9.43 -14.43 1.23
CA TYR A 26 10.72 -13.85 1.51
C TYR A 26 10.56 -12.45 2.09
N THR A 27 10.95 -12.27 3.36
CA THR A 27 10.85 -11.01 4.09
C THR A 27 12.14 -10.78 4.90
N PRO A 28 13.23 -10.33 4.25
CA PRO A 28 14.57 -10.25 4.86
C PRO A 28 14.74 -9.05 5.77
N THR A 29 13.80 -8.13 5.84
CA THR A 29 13.92 -6.90 6.61
C THR A 29 14.00 -7.19 8.10
N LYS A 30 15.09 -6.75 8.76
CA LYS A 30 15.22 -6.80 10.21
C LYS A 30 14.35 -5.72 10.83
N VAL A 31 13.30 -6.12 11.54
CA VAL A 31 12.43 -5.18 12.26
C VAL A 31 12.96 -4.97 13.67
N VAL A 32 13.11 -3.71 14.08
CA VAL A 32 13.47 -3.30 15.43
C VAL A 32 12.32 -2.44 15.95
N PHE A 33 11.54 -3.00 16.86
CA PHE A 33 10.26 -2.43 17.28
C PHE A 33 10.28 -2.05 18.77
N GLY A 34 9.92 -0.81 19.07
CA GLY A 34 9.77 -0.36 20.46
C GLY A 34 10.12 1.11 20.64
N LYS A 35 9.93 1.56 21.89
CA LYS A 35 10.24 2.93 22.29
C LYS A 35 11.73 3.22 22.15
N ASP A 36 12.05 4.42 21.67
CA ASP A 36 13.42 4.92 21.57
C ASP A 36 14.35 4.15 20.61
N GLU A 37 13.84 3.16 19.86
CA GLU A 37 14.68 2.33 18.99
C GLU A 37 15.35 3.12 17.86
N GLU A 38 14.84 4.30 17.50
CA GLU A 38 15.49 5.20 16.54
C GLU A 38 16.89 5.65 16.99
N LYS A 39 17.20 5.55 18.27
CA LYS A 39 18.54 5.84 18.82
C LYS A 39 19.58 4.80 18.39
N ASN A 40 19.14 3.62 17.93
CA ASN A 40 20.00 2.53 17.46
C ASN A 40 20.28 2.56 15.95
N VAL A 41 19.82 3.59 15.24
CA VAL A 41 19.90 3.65 13.76
C VAL A 41 21.35 3.57 13.25
N GLY A 42 22.30 4.21 13.93
CA GLY A 42 23.72 4.16 13.58
C GLY A 42 24.29 2.76 13.66
N LYS A 43 23.99 2.03 14.74
CA LYS A 43 24.42 0.63 14.92
C LYS A 43 23.90 -0.28 13.82
N LEU A 44 22.61 -0.12 13.48
CA LEU A 44 21.97 -0.90 12.40
C LEU A 44 22.56 -0.54 11.04
N ALA A 45 22.75 0.74 10.73
CA ALA A 45 23.37 1.16 9.48
C ALA A 45 24.78 0.55 9.34
N LYS A 46 25.59 0.55 10.42
CA LYS A 46 26.93 -0.06 10.46
C LYS A 46 26.88 -1.58 10.29
N GLU A 47 25.92 -2.27 10.94
CA GLU A 47 25.69 -3.72 10.79
C GLU A 47 25.48 -4.09 9.31
N PHE A 48 24.76 -3.25 8.56
CA PHE A 48 24.51 -3.45 7.14
C PHE A 48 25.54 -2.77 6.21
N GLY A 49 26.69 -2.34 6.75
CA GLY A 49 27.87 -1.93 5.99
C GLY A 49 27.87 -0.49 5.51
N ALA A 50 26.98 0.37 6.01
CA ALA A 50 26.92 1.78 5.64
C ALA A 50 28.22 2.51 6.06
N LYS A 51 28.80 3.28 5.13
CA LYS A 51 29.95 4.18 5.35
C LYS A 51 29.56 5.63 5.15
N LYS A 52 28.76 5.90 4.13
CA LYS A 52 28.21 7.21 3.83
C LYS A 52 26.72 7.14 3.50
N VAL A 53 25.91 7.75 4.34
CA VAL A 53 24.45 7.68 4.32
C VAL A 53 23.83 8.92 3.67
N LEU A 54 22.86 8.73 2.79
CA LEU A 54 21.90 9.77 2.45
C LEU A 54 20.70 9.68 3.41
N ILE A 55 20.53 10.64 4.30
CA ILE A 55 19.33 10.79 5.13
C ILE A 55 18.25 11.43 4.26
N HIS A 56 17.21 10.68 3.92
CA HIS A 56 16.10 11.11 3.06
C HIS A 56 14.82 11.24 3.87
N TYR A 57 14.13 12.39 3.82
CA TYR A 57 12.99 12.67 4.69
C TYR A 57 11.96 13.60 4.04
N GLY A 58 10.78 13.73 4.68
CA GLY A 58 9.66 14.52 4.18
C GLY A 58 9.76 16.03 4.46
N GLY A 59 8.62 16.69 4.47
CA GLY A 59 8.48 18.16 4.49
C GLY A 59 8.71 18.86 5.83
N GLY A 60 9.30 18.22 6.84
CA GLY A 60 9.77 18.91 8.04
C GLY A 60 9.20 18.45 9.39
N SER A 61 8.25 17.51 9.47
CA SER A 61 7.78 16.97 10.77
C SER A 61 8.90 16.26 11.53
N ALA A 62 9.70 15.44 10.83
CA ALA A 62 10.86 14.75 11.39
C ALA A 62 11.95 15.72 11.88
N VAL A 63 12.10 16.90 11.22
CA VAL A 63 13.00 17.96 11.66
C VAL A 63 12.45 18.63 12.92
N ARG A 64 11.19 19.09 12.88
CA ARG A 64 10.56 19.81 14.01
C ARG A 64 10.48 18.96 15.29
N SER A 65 10.33 17.65 15.16
CA SER A 65 10.32 16.73 16.31
C SER A 65 11.73 16.39 16.85
N GLY A 66 12.79 16.91 16.24
CA GLY A 66 14.18 16.60 16.57
C GLY A 66 14.59 15.16 16.18
N LEU A 67 13.76 14.45 15.41
CA LEU A 67 14.09 13.06 14.99
C LEU A 67 15.31 13.02 14.09
N ILE A 68 15.43 13.96 13.14
CA ILE A 68 16.60 14.02 12.25
C ILE A 68 17.89 14.26 13.05
N ASP A 69 17.86 15.09 14.09
CA ASP A 69 19.04 15.33 14.93
C ASP A 69 19.41 14.09 15.76
N ARG A 70 18.42 13.33 16.26
CA ARG A 70 18.69 12.04 16.93
C ARG A 70 19.32 11.03 15.96
N VAL A 71 18.83 10.96 14.71
CA VAL A 71 19.39 10.10 13.65
C VAL A 71 20.83 10.49 13.33
N LYS A 72 21.11 11.78 13.10
CA LYS A 72 22.47 12.31 12.84
C LYS A 72 23.43 11.97 13.97
N LYS A 73 22.99 12.20 15.21
CA LYS A 73 23.79 11.88 16.41
C LYS A 73 24.15 10.40 16.42
N SER A 74 23.17 9.51 16.24
CA SER A 74 23.40 8.07 16.25
C SER A 74 24.35 7.60 15.14
N LEU A 75 24.26 8.16 13.92
CA LEU A 75 25.18 7.86 12.83
C LEU A 75 26.60 8.35 13.17
N SER A 76 26.74 9.56 13.73
CA SER A 76 28.04 10.14 14.11
C SER A 76 28.75 9.34 15.20
N GLU A 77 28.00 8.84 16.19
CA GLU A 77 28.52 7.98 17.27
C GLU A 77 29.13 6.67 16.73
N GLU A 78 28.65 6.18 15.58
CA GLU A 78 29.18 4.99 14.90
C GLU A 78 30.23 5.31 13.82
N GLY A 79 30.61 6.58 13.67
CA GLY A 79 31.60 7.05 12.71
C GLY A 79 31.11 7.04 11.26
N ILE A 80 29.80 7.05 11.04
CA ILE A 80 29.19 7.04 9.71
C ILE A 80 28.96 8.48 9.25
N SER A 81 29.54 8.84 8.10
CA SER A 81 29.29 10.15 7.48
C SER A 81 27.93 10.19 6.78
N TYR A 82 27.35 11.36 6.68
CA TYR A 82 26.03 11.52 6.04
C TYR A 82 25.90 12.82 5.28
N ILE A 83 24.94 12.84 4.37
CA ILE A 83 24.38 14.02 3.72
C ILE A 83 22.85 13.95 3.83
N GLU A 84 22.15 15.02 3.53
CA GLU A 84 20.72 15.13 3.72
C GLU A 84 20.00 15.54 2.43
N LEU A 85 18.82 14.97 2.21
CA LEU A 85 17.86 15.39 1.19
C LEU A 85 16.45 15.31 1.76
N GLY A 86 15.86 16.45 2.12
CA GLY A 86 14.47 16.55 2.58
C GLY A 86 13.52 16.90 1.45
N GLY A 87 12.26 17.15 1.81
CA GLY A 87 11.26 17.71 0.89
C GLY A 87 10.38 16.71 0.17
N VAL A 88 10.41 15.42 0.57
CA VAL A 88 9.46 14.43 0.00
C VAL A 88 8.03 14.82 0.33
N LYS A 89 7.20 14.89 -0.70
CA LYS A 89 5.75 15.10 -0.62
C LYS A 89 5.00 13.77 -0.69
N PRO A 90 3.73 13.71 -0.23
CA PRO A 90 2.84 12.61 -0.59
C PRO A 90 2.82 12.39 -2.10
N ASN A 91 2.61 11.15 -2.56
CA ASN A 91 2.78 10.77 -3.97
C ASN A 91 4.19 11.15 -4.48
N PRO A 92 5.25 10.44 -4.09
CA PRO A 92 6.64 10.91 -4.22
C PRO A 92 6.99 11.24 -5.68
N ARG A 93 7.67 12.37 -5.86
CA ARG A 93 7.95 12.96 -7.16
C ARG A 93 9.23 12.42 -7.77
N LEU A 94 9.18 12.13 -9.07
CA LEU A 94 10.33 11.63 -9.81
C LEU A 94 11.48 12.66 -9.87
N SER A 95 11.14 13.95 -9.95
CA SER A 95 12.13 15.04 -9.95
C SER A 95 13.05 15.01 -8.73
N LEU A 96 12.49 14.79 -7.52
CA LEU A 96 13.28 14.70 -6.29
C LEU A 96 14.13 13.43 -6.24
N ILE A 97 13.68 12.34 -6.86
CA ILE A 97 14.47 11.11 -6.99
C ILE A 97 15.69 11.36 -7.87
N TYR A 98 15.55 12.05 -8.99
CA TYR A 98 16.69 12.44 -9.84
C TYR A 98 17.71 13.31 -9.09
N GLU A 99 17.23 14.30 -8.32
CA GLU A 99 18.10 15.10 -7.45
C GLU A 99 18.85 14.24 -6.45
N GLY A 100 18.15 13.31 -5.80
CA GLY A 100 18.74 12.38 -4.83
C GLY A 100 19.78 11.44 -5.46
N ILE A 101 19.54 10.92 -6.65
CA ILE A 101 20.50 10.10 -7.39
C ILE A 101 21.76 10.89 -7.72
N LYS A 102 21.61 12.12 -8.23
CA LYS A 102 22.72 13.00 -8.54
C LYS A 102 23.55 13.30 -7.29
N LEU A 103 22.88 13.78 -6.23
CA LEU A 103 23.52 14.12 -4.96
C LEU A 103 24.26 12.92 -4.35
N ALA A 104 23.65 11.74 -4.39
CA ALA A 104 24.25 10.52 -3.87
C ALA A 104 25.52 10.10 -4.65
N LYS A 105 25.49 10.15 -5.99
CA LYS A 105 26.64 9.83 -6.85
C LYS A 105 27.79 10.81 -6.65
N GLU A 106 27.53 12.11 -6.62
CA GLU A 106 28.53 13.15 -6.41
C GLU A 106 29.24 13.04 -5.06
N ASN A 107 28.57 12.49 -4.05
CA ASN A 107 29.08 12.36 -2.70
C ASN A 107 29.54 10.96 -2.32
N GLY A 108 29.46 9.97 -3.20
CA GLY A 108 29.86 8.60 -2.93
C GLY A 108 29.02 7.92 -1.83
N VAL A 109 27.71 8.16 -1.84
CA VAL A 109 26.75 7.52 -0.92
C VAL A 109 26.65 6.03 -1.25
N ASP A 110 26.70 5.19 -0.22
CA ASP A 110 26.57 3.73 -0.32
C ASP A 110 25.32 3.17 0.37
N PHE A 111 24.57 4.01 1.10
CA PHE A 111 23.40 3.62 1.86
C PHE A 111 22.35 4.74 1.88
N VAL A 112 21.06 4.41 1.71
CA VAL A 112 19.96 5.38 1.82
C VAL A 112 19.16 5.10 3.09
N LEU A 113 19.00 6.10 3.96
CA LEU A 113 18.21 6.03 5.17
C LEU A 113 16.94 6.84 5.00
N ALA A 114 15.81 6.18 4.86
CA ALA A 114 14.50 6.79 4.80
C ALA A 114 13.97 7.11 6.21
N VAL A 115 13.75 8.38 6.53
CA VAL A 115 13.14 8.82 7.79
C VAL A 115 11.77 9.41 7.49
N GLY A 116 10.73 8.57 7.53
CA GLY A 116 9.39 8.98 7.10
C GLY A 116 8.40 7.84 6.94
N GLY A 117 7.35 8.10 6.19
CA GLY A 117 6.34 7.11 5.78
C GLY A 117 6.60 6.54 4.39
N GLY A 118 5.59 5.87 3.82
CA GLY A 118 5.66 5.17 2.53
C GLY A 118 6.24 6.01 1.39
N SER A 119 5.82 7.27 1.24
CA SER A 119 6.33 8.17 0.20
C SER A 119 7.85 8.41 0.30
N VAL A 120 8.37 8.55 1.52
CA VAL A 120 9.82 8.72 1.74
C VAL A 120 10.55 7.44 1.42
N ILE A 121 10.02 6.30 1.83
CA ILE A 121 10.61 4.99 1.59
C ILE A 121 10.62 4.68 0.10
N ASP A 122 9.53 4.94 -0.61
CA ASP A 122 9.41 4.70 -2.06
C ASP A 122 10.37 5.60 -2.86
N SER A 123 10.50 6.88 -2.46
CA SER A 123 11.50 7.80 -3.02
C SER A 123 12.93 7.30 -2.76
N ALA A 124 13.22 6.82 -1.54
CA ALA A 124 14.52 6.24 -1.19
C ALA A 124 14.86 5.00 -2.02
N LYS A 125 13.87 4.13 -2.31
CA LYS A 125 14.03 2.99 -3.22
C LYS A 125 14.36 3.44 -4.64
N GLY A 126 13.66 4.47 -5.15
CA GLY A 126 13.96 5.08 -6.46
C GLY A 126 15.39 5.59 -6.53
N ILE A 127 15.86 6.29 -5.49
CA ILE A 127 17.25 6.73 -5.37
C ILE A 127 18.20 5.52 -5.33
N GLY A 128 17.87 4.50 -4.54
CA GLY A 128 18.64 3.26 -4.44
C GLY A 128 18.79 2.52 -5.77
N TYR A 129 17.75 2.53 -6.63
CA TYR A 129 17.85 1.99 -7.98
C TYR A 129 18.86 2.80 -8.81
N GLY A 130 18.77 4.14 -8.80
CA GLY A 130 19.67 4.99 -9.57
C GLY A 130 21.13 4.94 -9.15
N ILE A 131 21.42 4.72 -7.86
CA ILE A 131 22.78 4.50 -7.34
C ILE A 131 23.34 3.16 -7.85
N ALA A 132 22.54 2.10 -7.78
CA ALA A 132 22.99 0.74 -8.06
C ALA A 132 23.06 0.38 -9.56
N ASN A 133 22.47 1.20 -10.45
CA ASN A 133 22.36 0.93 -11.87
C ASN A 133 22.82 2.14 -12.71
N PRO A 134 24.12 2.42 -12.79
CA PRO A 134 24.65 3.56 -13.56
C PRO A 134 24.44 3.43 -15.07
N ASP A 135 24.14 2.24 -15.54
CA ASP A 135 23.84 1.86 -16.93
C ASP A 135 22.39 2.11 -17.34
N ILE A 136 21.47 2.38 -16.41
CA ILE A 136 20.11 2.79 -16.69
C ILE A 136 20.08 4.32 -16.81
N GLU A 137 19.85 4.80 -18.03
CA GLU A 137 19.86 6.24 -18.34
C GLU A 137 18.72 6.97 -17.63
N ASP A 138 17.51 6.43 -17.71
CA ASP A 138 16.33 6.97 -17.05
C ASP A 138 15.72 5.95 -16.09
N ILE A 139 15.73 6.27 -14.79
CA ILE A 139 15.16 5.38 -13.76
C ILE A 139 13.64 5.20 -13.92
N TRP A 140 12.93 6.12 -14.59
CA TRP A 140 11.52 5.99 -14.91
C TRP A 140 11.22 4.77 -15.79
N ASP A 141 12.17 4.34 -16.59
CA ASP A 141 12.03 3.15 -17.46
C ASP A 141 11.76 1.86 -16.68
N LEU A 142 12.16 1.80 -15.39
CA LEU A 142 11.78 0.71 -14.50
C LEU A 142 10.27 0.71 -14.23
N TYR A 143 9.69 1.88 -13.99
CA TYR A 143 8.29 2.05 -13.59
C TYR A 143 7.31 1.86 -14.76
N ILE A 144 7.77 2.03 -15.98
CA ILE A 144 6.97 1.81 -17.21
C ILE A 144 7.31 0.49 -17.93
N GLY A 145 8.16 -0.34 -17.32
CA GLY A 145 8.48 -1.67 -17.83
C GLY A 145 9.45 -1.70 -19.03
N LYS A 146 10.06 -0.57 -19.40
CA LYS A 146 11.08 -0.51 -20.46
C LYS A 146 12.43 -1.05 -20.02
N ALA A 147 12.75 -0.95 -18.72
CA ALA A 147 13.94 -1.52 -18.11
C ALA A 147 13.58 -2.45 -16.95
N LYS A 148 14.52 -3.30 -16.55
CA LYS A 148 14.40 -4.18 -15.38
C LYS A 148 15.74 -4.24 -14.65
N THR A 149 15.69 -4.28 -13.32
CA THR A 149 16.89 -4.48 -12.50
C THR A 149 16.59 -5.36 -11.28
N LYS A 150 17.61 -6.08 -10.82
CA LYS A 150 17.60 -6.74 -9.51
C LYS A 150 18.55 -6.03 -8.52
N LYS A 151 19.12 -4.86 -8.89
CA LYS A 151 20.06 -4.13 -8.04
C LYS A 151 19.37 -2.94 -7.40
N CYS A 152 19.59 -2.75 -6.11
CA CYS A 152 19.21 -1.58 -5.35
C CYS A 152 20.27 -1.31 -4.29
N ALA A 153 20.66 -0.07 -4.07
CA ALA A 153 21.52 0.28 -2.95
C ALA A 153 20.82 -0.09 -1.62
N PRO A 154 21.56 -0.46 -0.57
CA PRO A 154 20.96 -0.80 0.72
C PRO A 154 20.12 0.35 1.27
N ILE A 155 18.96 0.02 1.82
CA ILE A 155 18.02 0.97 2.40
C ILE A 155 17.76 0.60 3.86
N GLY A 156 17.79 1.59 4.76
CA GLY A 156 17.28 1.49 6.12
C GLY A 156 16.07 2.40 6.28
N VAL A 157 15.22 2.10 7.24
CA VAL A 157 14.00 2.88 7.52
C VAL A 157 13.89 3.22 8.98
N VAL A 158 13.53 4.48 9.27
CA VAL A 158 12.92 4.93 10.52
C VAL A 158 11.49 5.35 10.21
N LEU A 159 10.53 4.51 10.58
CA LEU A 159 9.13 4.68 10.20
C LEU A 159 8.45 5.73 11.07
N THR A 160 7.74 6.69 10.44
CA THR A 160 6.99 7.75 11.15
C THR A 160 5.49 7.76 10.82
N ILE A 161 5.05 6.94 9.87
CA ILE A 161 3.63 6.78 9.51
C ILE A 161 3.38 5.31 9.21
N ALA A 162 2.43 4.70 9.90
CA ALA A 162 1.95 3.36 9.58
C ALA A 162 0.86 3.46 8.48
N ALA A 163 1.14 2.94 7.30
CA ALA A 163 0.24 2.92 6.14
C ALA A 163 0.67 1.85 5.12
N ALA A 164 1.44 2.26 4.12
CA ALA A 164 1.80 1.48 2.94
C ALA A 164 2.58 0.18 3.19
N GLY A 165 3.15 -0.04 4.37
CA GLY A 165 4.01 -1.22 4.64
C GLY A 165 5.28 -1.26 3.77
N SER A 166 5.70 -0.11 3.22
CA SER A 166 6.84 -0.02 2.31
C SER A 166 8.16 -0.39 2.98
N GLU A 167 8.25 -0.28 4.30
CA GLU A 167 9.41 -0.68 5.12
C GLU A 167 9.71 -2.18 5.08
N MET A 168 8.74 -3.02 4.70
CA MET A 168 8.91 -4.47 4.55
C MET A 168 8.57 -4.99 3.15
N SER A 169 8.27 -4.12 2.18
CA SER A 169 7.91 -4.50 0.82
C SER A 169 9.02 -4.23 -0.19
N GLY A 170 8.97 -4.90 -1.34
CA GLY A 170 9.85 -4.64 -2.49
C GLY A 170 9.30 -3.57 -3.45
N GLY A 171 8.08 -3.08 -3.20
CA GLY A 171 7.41 -2.11 -4.04
C GLY A 171 7.92 -0.68 -3.83
N SER A 172 7.89 0.11 -4.88
CA SER A 172 8.10 1.56 -4.89
C SER A 172 7.12 2.17 -5.86
N VAL A 173 6.36 3.18 -5.44
CA VAL A 173 5.39 3.90 -6.27
C VAL A 173 5.86 5.34 -6.42
N VAL A 174 5.94 5.82 -7.65
CA VAL A 174 6.48 7.15 -7.99
C VAL A 174 5.55 7.87 -8.96
N THR A 175 5.47 9.18 -8.81
CA THR A 175 4.69 10.05 -9.68
C THR A 175 5.61 10.85 -10.61
N LYS A 176 5.41 10.71 -11.91
CA LYS A 176 5.98 11.57 -12.93
C LYS A 176 5.06 12.78 -13.10
N GLU A 177 5.49 13.95 -12.62
CA GLU A 177 4.62 15.11 -12.42
C GLU A 177 4.10 15.72 -13.72
N ASP A 178 4.97 15.82 -14.73
CA ASP A 178 4.67 16.41 -16.04
C ASP A 178 3.64 15.61 -16.85
N GLU A 179 3.60 14.29 -16.68
CA GLU A 179 2.65 13.40 -17.32
C GLU A 179 1.46 13.02 -16.43
N GLN A 180 1.48 13.42 -15.13
CA GLN A 180 0.47 13.02 -14.14
C GLN A 180 0.28 11.49 -14.11
N LEU A 181 1.39 10.75 -14.12
CA LEU A 181 1.40 9.30 -14.09
C LEU A 181 2.00 8.80 -12.78
N LYS A 182 1.22 8.02 -12.03
CA LYS A 182 1.67 7.31 -10.83
C LYS A 182 1.84 5.84 -11.16
N ARG A 183 3.06 5.32 -11.04
CA ARG A 183 3.41 3.96 -11.45
C ARG A 183 4.27 3.27 -10.39
N SER A 184 4.21 1.94 -10.38
CA SER A 184 4.94 1.11 -9.41
C SER A 184 6.01 0.26 -10.10
N TYR A 185 7.10 0.04 -9.37
CA TYR A 185 8.11 -0.97 -9.67
C TYR A 185 8.35 -1.84 -8.45
N ASN A 186 8.53 -3.15 -8.63
CA ASN A 186 8.67 -4.10 -7.53
C ASN A 186 9.85 -5.04 -7.77
N THR A 187 10.75 -5.14 -6.78
CA THR A 187 11.80 -6.16 -6.71
C THR A 187 12.18 -6.45 -5.26
N ASP A 188 12.40 -7.72 -4.92
CA ASP A 188 12.79 -8.11 -3.55
C ASP A 188 14.10 -7.46 -3.08
N ASN A 189 14.98 -7.05 -4.00
CA ASN A 189 16.24 -6.39 -3.66
C ASN A 189 16.05 -4.94 -3.15
N ALA A 190 14.88 -4.36 -3.32
CA ALA A 190 14.52 -3.06 -2.74
C ALA A 190 13.89 -3.16 -1.34
N ARG A 191 13.69 -4.37 -0.83
CA ARG A 191 13.24 -4.54 0.56
C ARG A 191 14.30 -3.95 1.49
N PRO A 192 13.91 -3.02 2.40
CA PRO A 192 14.84 -2.42 3.34
C PRO A 192 15.61 -3.46 4.15
N LYS A 193 16.85 -3.16 4.49
CA LYS A 193 17.71 -4.00 5.31
C LYS A 193 17.22 -4.06 6.75
N PHE A 194 16.77 -2.92 7.24
CA PHE A 194 16.10 -2.82 8.55
C PHE A 194 14.97 -1.79 8.52
N ALA A 195 14.06 -1.96 9.45
CA ALA A 195 12.99 -1.01 9.75
C ALA A 195 12.94 -0.79 11.26
N ILE A 196 13.18 0.45 11.67
CA ILE A 196 12.99 0.90 13.06
C ILE A 196 11.56 1.42 13.18
N MET A 197 10.84 0.87 14.15
CA MET A 197 9.42 1.09 14.33
C MET A 197 9.14 1.48 15.79
N ASN A 198 9.17 2.78 16.10
CA ASN A 198 8.75 3.33 17.38
C ASN A 198 7.33 3.94 17.23
N PRO A 199 6.29 3.34 17.86
CA PRO A 199 4.91 3.83 17.76
C PRO A 199 4.74 5.29 18.19
N GLU A 200 5.57 5.78 19.13
CA GLU A 200 5.50 7.16 19.61
C GLU A 200 5.86 8.20 18.52
N LEU A 201 6.62 7.82 17.51
CA LEU A 201 6.92 8.70 16.37
C LEU A 201 5.68 9.05 15.54
N THR A 202 4.57 8.33 15.74
CA THR A 202 3.29 8.56 15.04
C THR A 202 2.31 9.44 15.82
N TYR A 203 2.59 9.83 17.06
CA TYR A 203 1.66 10.57 17.92
C TYR A 203 1.29 11.95 17.38
N THR A 204 2.20 12.60 16.65
CA THR A 204 1.99 13.93 16.09
C THR A 204 1.25 13.94 14.75
N LEU A 205 0.84 12.79 14.25
CA LEU A 205 0.10 12.69 12.99
C LEU A 205 -1.32 13.28 13.14
N PRO A 206 -1.76 14.11 12.17
CA PRO A 206 -3.16 14.51 12.10
C PRO A 206 -4.10 13.31 11.97
N LYS A 207 -5.29 13.38 12.57
CA LYS A 207 -6.30 12.30 12.50
C LYS A 207 -6.58 11.82 11.08
N TYR A 208 -6.68 12.74 10.14
CA TYR A 208 -6.88 12.42 8.73
C TYR A 208 -5.76 11.53 8.14
N GLN A 209 -4.50 11.80 8.49
CA GLN A 209 -3.39 10.96 8.02
C GLN A 209 -3.38 9.58 8.69
N ILE A 210 -3.80 9.50 9.94
CA ILE A 210 -3.98 8.22 10.64
C ILE A 210 -5.07 7.40 9.93
N ALA A 211 -6.22 8.01 9.66
CA ALA A 211 -7.34 7.37 8.97
C ALA A 211 -6.94 6.91 7.56
N CYS A 212 -6.25 7.75 6.80
CA CYS A 212 -5.67 7.34 5.50
C CYS A 212 -4.74 6.13 5.63
N GLY A 213 -3.89 6.08 6.67
CA GLY A 213 -3.03 4.94 6.94
C GLY A 213 -3.81 3.66 7.27
N ILE A 214 -4.85 3.77 8.08
CA ILE A 214 -5.74 2.65 8.41
C ILE A 214 -6.37 2.06 7.14
N VAL A 215 -6.92 2.91 6.28
CA VAL A 215 -7.51 2.48 5.00
C VAL A 215 -6.47 1.76 4.14
N ASP A 216 -5.28 2.31 3.99
CA ASP A 216 -4.22 1.75 3.14
C ASP A 216 -3.77 0.37 3.64
N ILE A 217 -3.57 0.19 4.96
CA ILE A 217 -3.27 -1.10 5.58
C ILE A 217 -4.37 -2.13 5.28
N MET A 218 -5.63 -1.74 5.48
CA MET A 218 -6.76 -2.63 5.22
C MET A 218 -6.88 -2.95 3.73
N MET A 219 -6.65 -1.97 2.86
CA MET A 219 -6.73 -2.17 1.42
C MET A 219 -5.66 -3.14 0.92
N HIS A 220 -4.41 -2.99 1.35
CA HIS A 220 -3.36 -3.95 1.01
C HIS A 220 -3.70 -5.39 1.40
N THR A 221 -4.40 -5.56 2.53
CA THR A 221 -4.88 -6.87 2.96
C THR A 221 -6.04 -7.35 2.10
N MET A 222 -7.02 -6.48 1.81
CA MET A 222 -8.20 -6.81 1.01
C MET A 222 -7.85 -7.12 -0.45
N GLU A 223 -6.89 -6.40 -1.05
CA GLU A 223 -6.40 -6.69 -2.41
C GLU A 223 -5.83 -8.11 -2.56
N ARG A 224 -5.34 -8.68 -1.47
CA ARG A 224 -4.85 -10.07 -1.44
C ARG A 224 -5.93 -11.04 -1.02
N TYR A 225 -6.84 -10.61 -0.14
CA TYR A 225 -7.97 -11.41 0.32
C TYR A 225 -8.96 -11.70 -0.81
N PHE A 226 -9.35 -10.69 -1.59
CA PHE A 226 -10.22 -10.86 -2.76
C PHE A 226 -9.45 -11.45 -3.95
N SER A 227 -9.03 -12.69 -3.77
CA SER A 227 -8.29 -13.50 -4.74
C SER A 227 -9.25 -14.38 -5.54
N PRO A 228 -8.98 -14.63 -6.84
CA PRO A 228 -9.71 -15.65 -7.61
C PRO A 228 -9.34 -17.08 -7.19
N VAL A 229 -8.27 -17.26 -6.40
CA VAL A 229 -7.86 -18.56 -5.87
C VAL A 229 -8.82 -19.02 -4.79
N GLY A 230 -9.17 -20.30 -4.79
CA GLY A 230 -10.18 -20.87 -3.92
C GLY A 230 -9.79 -20.95 -2.44
N ASN A 231 -9.50 -22.13 -1.93
CA ASN A 231 -9.30 -22.35 -0.49
C ASN A 231 -7.89 -21.97 -0.02
N LEU A 232 -7.76 -20.87 0.73
CA LEU A 232 -6.53 -20.38 1.35
C LEU A 232 -6.70 -20.23 2.86
N GLU A 233 -7.13 -21.27 3.56
CA GLU A 233 -7.64 -21.18 4.94
C GLU A 233 -6.69 -20.43 5.88
N ILE A 234 -5.41 -20.80 5.96
CA ILE A 234 -4.47 -20.13 6.87
C ILE A 234 -4.19 -18.68 6.45
N THR A 235 -4.03 -18.43 5.15
CA THR A 235 -3.78 -17.09 4.61
C THR A 235 -4.99 -16.18 4.84
N ASP A 236 -6.20 -16.70 4.62
CA ASP A 236 -7.45 -16.00 4.89
C ASP A 236 -7.60 -15.64 6.37
N ARG A 237 -7.34 -16.60 7.30
CA ARG A 237 -7.42 -16.34 8.75
C ARG A 237 -6.44 -15.26 9.21
N VAL A 238 -5.23 -15.24 8.65
CA VAL A 238 -4.26 -14.17 8.92
C VAL A 238 -4.78 -12.82 8.44
N ALA A 239 -5.32 -12.75 7.23
CA ALA A 239 -5.89 -11.53 6.66
C ALA A 239 -7.13 -11.05 7.45
N GLU A 240 -8.05 -11.95 7.78
CA GLU A 240 -9.25 -11.67 8.58
C GLU A 240 -8.90 -11.17 9.98
N GLY A 241 -7.89 -11.78 10.64
CA GLY A 241 -7.37 -11.36 11.93
C GLY A 241 -6.79 -9.95 11.89
N LEU A 242 -5.99 -9.65 10.86
CA LEU A 242 -5.43 -8.32 10.64
C LEU A 242 -6.54 -7.27 10.44
N LEU A 243 -7.51 -7.53 9.56
CA LEU A 243 -8.64 -6.62 9.30
C LEU A 243 -9.46 -6.34 10.56
N ARG A 244 -9.77 -7.36 11.37
CA ARG A 244 -10.46 -7.19 12.66
C ARG A 244 -9.66 -6.35 13.64
N THR A 245 -8.33 -6.55 13.70
CA THR A 245 -7.43 -5.75 14.51
C THR A 245 -7.47 -4.28 14.08
N MET A 246 -7.45 -4.02 12.77
CA MET A 246 -7.52 -2.66 12.23
C MET A 246 -8.86 -1.97 12.53
N ILE A 247 -9.99 -2.69 12.48
CA ILE A 247 -11.31 -2.14 12.85
C ILE A 247 -11.31 -1.71 14.33
N LYS A 248 -10.77 -2.54 15.22
CA LYS A 248 -10.71 -2.26 16.66
C LYS A 248 -9.78 -1.11 16.98
N TYR A 249 -8.51 -1.24 16.61
CA TYR A 249 -7.45 -0.31 17.02
C TYR A 249 -7.42 0.96 16.16
N GLY A 250 -7.95 0.90 14.94
CA GLY A 250 -8.15 2.07 14.09
C GLY A 250 -9.02 3.13 14.78
N LYS A 251 -10.20 2.74 15.24
CA LYS A 251 -11.09 3.64 16.00
C LYS A 251 -10.42 4.16 17.28
N LEU A 252 -9.84 3.26 18.07
CA LEU A 252 -9.17 3.63 19.32
C LEU A 252 -8.02 4.64 19.09
N SER A 253 -7.27 4.51 18.01
CA SER A 253 -6.17 5.43 17.68
C SER A 253 -6.63 6.82 17.25
N LEU A 254 -7.85 6.95 16.70
CA LEU A 254 -8.45 8.24 16.35
C LEU A 254 -9.10 8.91 17.57
N GLU A 255 -9.67 8.14 18.48
CA GLU A 255 -10.22 8.61 19.76
C GLU A 255 -9.10 9.07 20.70
N ASN A 256 -8.03 8.27 20.79
CA ASN A 256 -6.86 8.53 21.63
C ASN A 256 -5.56 8.41 20.80
N PRO A 257 -5.11 9.49 20.16
CA PRO A 257 -3.94 9.49 19.27
C PRO A 257 -2.61 9.11 19.95
N GLU A 258 -2.49 9.22 21.27
CA GLU A 258 -1.29 8.86 22.03
C GLU A 258 -1.40 7.48 22.73
N ASN A 259 -2.42 6.69 22.38
CA ASN A 259 -2.53 5.32 22.87
C ASN A 259 -1.45 4.44 22.23
N TYR A 260 -0.43 4.08 23.03
CA TYR A 260 0.71 3.30 22.55
C TYR A 260 0.31 1.97 21.95
N GLU A 261 -0.60 1.22 22.62
CA GLU A 261 -1.05 -0.09 22.14
C GLU A 261 -1.72 0.01 20.79
N ALA A 262 -2.64 0.97 20.61
CA ALA A 262 -3.31 1.18 19.33
C ALA A 262 -2.31 1.54 18.21
N ARG A 263 -1.35 2.43 18.51
CA ARG A 263 -0.31 2.79 17.53
C ARG A 263 0.60 1.63 17.20
N ALA A 264 0.95 0.82 18.20
CA ALA A 264 1.79 -0.36 18.03
C ALA A 264 1.11 -1.42 17.15
N GLU A 265 -0.16 -1.73 17.42
CA GLU A 265 -0.93 -2.69 16.63
C GLU A 265 -1.10 -2.23 15.17
N ILE A 266 -1.44 -0.96 14.94
CA ILE A 266 -1.56 -0.39 13.59
C ILE A 266 -0.21 -0.42 12.87
N MET A 267 0.88 -0.06 13.55
CA MET A 267 2.21 -0.02 12.94
C MET A 267 2.67 -1.42 12.52
N TRP A 268 2.47 -2.43 13.38
CA TRP A 268 2.81 -3.80 13.05
C TRP A 268 1.90 -4.38 11.96
N ALA A 269 0.59 -4.12 12.03
CA ALA A 269 -0.37 -4.53 11.01
C ALA A 269 0.00 -3.98 9.62
N GLY A 270 0.47 -2.71 9.53
CA GLY A 270 0.92 -2.11 8.28
C GLY A 270 2.03 -2.91 7.60
N SER A 271 3.03 -3.30 8.36
CA SER A 271 4.11 -4.14 7.85
C SER A 271 3.61 -5.52 7.39
N LEU A 272 2.77 -6.18 8.17
CA LEU A 272 2.23 -7.50 7.83
C LEU A 272 1.27 -7.46 6.63
N ALA A 273 0.53 -6.38 6.46
CA ALA A 273 -0.38 -6.18 5.34
C ALA A 273 0.35 -6.18 3.98
N HIS A 274 1.62 -5.72 3.94
CA HIS A 274 2.33 -5.54 2.67
C HIS A 274 3.64 -6.33 2.53
N ASN A 275 4.04 -7.13 3.52
CA ASN A 275 5.25 -7.96 3.42
C ASN A 275 5.07 -9.25 2.59
N GLY A 276 3.87 -9.53 2.10
CA GLY A 276 3.51 -10.70 1.31
C GLY A 276 2.77 -11.80 2.09
N LEU A 277 2.73 -11.75 3.44
CA LEU A 277 2.15 -12.79 4.28
C LEU A 277 0.66 -13.04 3.97
N THR A 278 -0.12 -11.97 3.84
CA THR A 278 -1.57 -12.02 3.59
C THR A 278 -1.94 -12.45 2.16
N GLY A 279 -0.94 -12.74 1.31
CA GLY A 279 -1.14 -13.16 -0.08
C GLY A 279 -0.54 -14.51 -0.44
N CYS A 280 0.01 -15.25 0.54
CA CYS A 280 0.64 -16.55 0.28
C CYS A 280 -0.31 -17.55 -0.36
N GLY A 281 0.04 -18.06 -1.53
CA GLY A 281 -0.76 -19.02 -2.30
C GLY A 281 -1.94 -18.40 -3.07
N GLY A 282 -2.16 -17.09 -2.98
CA GLY A 282 -3.19 -16.34 -3.68
C GLY A 282 -2.66 -15.51 -4.85
N ILE A 283 -3.58 -14.96 -5.62
CA ILE A 283 -3.33 -13.96 -6.66
C ILE A 283 -4.00 -12.66 -6.20
N GLY A 284 -3.24 -11.61 -5.94
CA GLY A 284 -3.79 -10.32 -5.52
C GLY A 284 -4.54 -9.62 -6.65
N ASP A 285 -5.65 -8.95 -6.32
CA ASP A 285 -6.48 -8.25 -7.31
C ASP A 285 -5.83 -6.95 -7.81
N TRP A 286 -5.49 -6.06 -6.89
CA TRP A 286 -4.84 -4.76 -7.16
C TRP A 286 -5.67 -3.78 -8.00
N ALA A 287 -6.94 -4.05 -8.25
CA ALA A 287 -7.78 -3.16 -9.07
C ALA A 287 -8.03 -1.82 -8.37
N THR A 288 -8.35 -1.84 -7.06
CA THR A 288 -8.63 -0.62 -6.29
C THR A 288 -7.42 0.29 -6.23
N HIS A 289 -6.21 -0.26 -6.01
CA HIS A 289 -4.98 0.52 -6.06
C HIS A 289 -4.70 1.11 -7.44
N GLN A 290 -4.95 0.36 -8.52
CA GLN A 290 -4.74 0.87 -9.88
C GLN A 290 -5.72 1.97 -10.24
N LEU A 291 -6.98 1.88 -9.82
CA LEU A 291 -7.97 2.96 -9.93
C LEU A 291 -7.49 4.21 -9.15
N GLU A 292 -7.04 4.04 -7.92
CA GLU A 292 -6.56 5.17 -7.11
C GLU A 292 -5.27 5.78 -7.67
N HIS A 293 -4.36 4.99 -8.23
CA HIS A 293 -3.11 5.53 -8.78
C HIS A 293 -3.34 6.58 -9.85
N ASP A 294 -4.31 6.36 -10.75
CA ASP A 294 -4.61 7.34 -11.79
C ASP A 294 -5.39 8.54 -11.23
N LEU A 295 -6.32 8.32 -10.29
CA LEU A 295 -7.01 9.38 -9.56
C LEU A 295 -6.02 10.24 -8.76
N GLY A 296 -5.13 9.61 -7.98
CA GLY A 296 -4.10 10.29 -7.21
C GLY A 296 -3.04 10.96 -8.07
N GLY A 297 -2.74 10.41 -9.25
CA GLY A 297 -1.80 11.00 -10.22
C GLY A 297 -2.32 12.28 -10.86
N VAL A 298 -3.64 12.37 -11.10
CA VAL A 298 -4.29 13.53 -11.73
C VAL A 298 -4.67 14.60 -10.70
N TYR A 299 -5.27 14.20 -9.58
CA TYR A 299 -5.87 15.14 -8.61
C TYR A 299 -5.06 15.32 -7.33
N ASP A 300 -3.93 14.64 -7.19
CA ASP A 300 -3.04 14.68 -6.01
C ASP A 300 -3.75 14.42 -4.67
N ILE A 301 -4.78 13.56 -4.70
CA ILE A 301 -5.53 13.15 -3.51
C ILE A 301 -4.67 12.32 -2.57
N ALA A 302 -4.95 12.38 -1.27
CA ALA A 302 -4.33 11.50 -0.29
C ALA A 302 -4.67 10.04 -0.59
N HIS A 303 -3.65 9.18 -0.71
CA HIS A 303 -3.77 7.80 -1.20
C HIS A 303 -4.86 7.00 -0.48
N GLY A 304 -4.85 6.98 0.87
CA GLY A 304 -5.86 6.25 1.64
C GLY A 304 -7.28 6.78 1.44
N ALA A 305 -7.46 8.09 1.25
CA ALA A 305 -8.77 8.67 0.97
C ALA A 305 -9.26 8.27 -0.43
N GLY A 306 -8.37 8.30 -1.44
CA GLY A 306 -8.69 7.81 -2.78
C GLY A 306 -9.08 6.33 -2.79
N LEU A 307 -8.35 5.48 -2.06
CA LEU A 307 -8.67 4.06 -1.90
C LEU A 307 -10.06 3.85 -1.28
N ALA A 308 -10.36 4.54 -0.18
CA ALA A 308 -11.66 4.45 0.49
C ALA A 308 -12.79 4.87 -0.45
N ALA A 309 -12.59 5.99 -1.19
CA ALA A 309 -13.57 6.54 -2.10
C ALA A 309 -13.94 5.58 -3.24
N VAL A 310 -13.01 4.78 -3.78
CA VAL A 310 -13.27 3.92 -4.95
C VAL A 310 -13.64 2.48 -4.59
N TRP A 311 -13.30 2.01 -3.37
CA TRP A 311 -13.45 0.60 -3.01
C TRP A 311 -14.91 0.10 -3.06
N GLY A 312 -15.85 0.86 -2.52
CA GLY A 312 -17.26 0.46 -2.46
C GLY A 312 -17.87 0.20 -3.85
N SER A 313 -17.56 1.07 -4.82
CA SER A 313 -18.00 0.91 -6.20
C SER A 313 -17.35 -0.27 -6.90
N TRP A 314 -16.03 -0.46 -6.70
CA TRP A 314 -15.34 -1.66 -7.17
C TRP A 314 -15.99 -2.92 -6.59
N ALA A 315 -16.19 -2.98 -5.29
CA ALA A 315 -16.76 -4.13 -4.61
C ALA A 315 -18.16 -4.48 -5.13
N ARG A 316 -19.04 -3.47 -5.28
CA ARG A 316 -20.39 -3.65 -5.84
C ARG A 316 -20.37 -4.08 -7.31
N TYR A 317 -19.35 -3.67 -8.06
CA TYR A 317 -19.19 -4.04 -9.47
C TYR A 317 -18.75 -5.50 -9.64
N VAL A 318 -17.89 -6.02 -8.72
CA VAL A 318 -17.25 -7.33 -8.90
C VAL A 318 -17.82 -8.45 -8.02
N TYR A 319 -18.59 -8.15 -6.95
CA TYR A 319 -18.99 -9.17 -5.95
C TYR A 319 -19.72 -10.37 -6.54
N LYS A 320 -20.48 -10.16 -7.63
CA LYS A 320 -21.23 -11.23 -8.32
C LYS A 320 -20.36 -12.29 -8.99
N GLU A 321 -19.07 -12.02 -9.20
CA GLU A 321 -18.13 -13.02 -9.72
C GLU A 321 -17.88 -14.15 -8.70
N ASN A 322 -17.89 -13.80 -7.40
CA ASN A 322 -17.74 -14.75 -6.30
C ASN A 322 -18.42 -14.18 -5.04
N PRO A 323 -19.75 -14.22 -4.92
CA PRO A 323 -20.46 -13.68 -3.78
C PRO A 323 -20.12 -14.41 -2.47
N GLU A 324 -19.74 -15.69 -2.53
CA GLU A 324 -19.29 -16.46 -1.36
C GLU A 324 -18.03 -15.86 -0.72
N ARG A 325 -17.12 -15.28 -1.53
CA ARG A 325 -15.91 -14.63 -1.03
C ARG A 325 -16.25 -13.36 -0.24
N PHE A 326 -17.20 -12.58 -0.72
CA PHE A 326 -17.71 -11.39 -0.03
C PHE A 326 -18.54 -11.75 1.20
N ALA A 327 -19.36 -12.81 1.15
CA ALA A 327 -20.08 -13.32 2.32
C ALA A 327 -19.09 -13.81 3.41
N LYS A 328 -18.04 -14.55 3.04
CA LYS A 328 -16.96 -14.96 3.97
C LYS A 328 -16.28 -13.76 4.63
N PHE A 329 -16.03 -12.70 3.86
CA PHE A 329 -15.52 -11.43 4.38
C PHE A 329 -16.49 -10.81 5.41
N ALA A 330 -17.77 -10.73 5.08
CA ALA A 330 -18.81 -10.21 5.97
C ALA A 330 -18.87 -10.95 7.30
N GLU A 331 -18.86 -12.27 7.25
CA GLU A 331 -18.93 -13.15 8.43
C GLU A 331 -17.67 -13.05 9.29
N ASN A 332 -16.51 -13.23 8.68
CA ASN A 332 -15.26 -13.42 9.41
C ASN A 332 -14.61 -12.10 9.84
N VAL A 333 -14.85 -11.00 9.14
CA VAL A 333 -14.30 -9.68 9.49
C VAL A 333 -15.26 -8.88 10.36
N PHE A 334 -16.55 -8.84 9.98
CA PHE A 334 -17.56 -8.02 10.67
C PHE A 334 -18.49 -8.82 11.60
N GLY A 335 -18.44 -10.16 11.59
CA GLY A 335 -19.31 -10.99 12.41
C GLY A 335 -20.77 -10.99 11.95
N ILE A 336 -21.03 -10.71 10.67
CA ILE A 336 -22.38 -10.70 10.11
C ILE A 336 -22.95 -12.12 10.11
N GLU A 337 -24.16 -12.29 10.65
CA GLU A 337 -24.82 -13.57 10.73
C GLU A 337 -25.24 -14.10 9.35
N LYS A 338 -25.19 -15.43 9.18
CA LYS A 338 -25.60 -16.15 7.95
C LYS A 338 -27.13 -16.20 7.76
N ILE A 339 -27.74 -15.05 7.76
CA ILE A 339 -29.21 -14.92 7.58
C ILE A 339 -29.48 -14.24 6.25
N GLY A 340 -30.15 -14.96 5.33
CA GLY A 340 -30.45 -14.51 3.98
C GLY A 340 -29.70 -15.28 2.90
N THR A 341 -29.73 -14.78 1.68
CA THR A 341 -28.95 -15.32 0.56
C THR A 341 -27.47 -14.94 0.67
N VAL A 342 -26.62 -15.64 -0.06
CA VAL A 342 -25.18 -15.34 -0.09
C VAL A 342 -24.94 -13.92 -0.59
N GLU A 343 -25.68 -13.47 -1.59
CA GLU A 343 -25.62 -12.13 -2.15
C GLU A 343 -26.02 -11.06 -1.13
N GLU A 344 -27.08 -11.30 -0.34
CA GLU A 344 -27.50 -10.39 0.73
C GLU A 344 -26.43 -10.26 1.81
N ILE A 345 -25.79 -11.37 2.20
CA ILE A 345 -24.68 -11.37 3.17
C ILE A 345 -23.47 -10.63 2.60
N ALA A 346 -23.15 -10.86 1.32
CA ALA A 346 -22.08 -10.18 0.61
C ALA A 346 -22.26 -8.65 0.61
N ILE A 347 -23.47 -8.18 0.28
CA ILE A 347 -23.81 -6.75 0.29
C ILE A 347 -23.70 -6.16 1.69
N LYS A 348 -24.22 -6.83 2.72
CA LYS A 348 -24.05 -6.39 4.12
C LYS A 348 -22.57 -6.23 4.51
N GLY A 349 -21.68 -7.09 3.99
CA GLY A 349 -20.23 -6.96 4.22
C GLY A 349 -19.63 -5.72 3.55
N ILE A 350 -20.06 -5.40 2.33
CA ILE A 350 -19.67 -4.17 1.63
C ILE A 350 -20.15 -2.94 2.41
N GLU A 351 -21.42 -2.92 2.81
CA GLU A 351 -22.02 -1.83 3.59
C GLU A 351 -21.32 -1.66 4.96
N ALA A 352 -20.96 -2.76 5.63
CA ALA A 352 -20.24 -2.71 6.89
C ALA A 352 -18.86 -2.05 6.74
N MET A 353 -18.15 -2.31 5.62
CA MET A 353 -16.88 -1.68 5.34
C MET A 353 -17.03 -0.19 5.01
N GLU A 354 -18.04 0.18 4.20
CA GLU A 354 -18.35 1.59 3.92
C GLU A 354 -18.73 2.35 5.21
N ASN A 355 -19.50 1.73 6.09
CA ASN A 355 -19.83 2.30 7.40
C ASN A 355 -18.59 2.49 8.27
N PHE A 356 -17.68 1.51 8.27
CA PHE A 356 -16.41 1.68 8.97
C PHE A 356 -15.60 2.88 8.43
N TYR A 357 -15.55 3.06 7.10
CA TYR A 357 -14.89 4.23 6.51
C TYR A 357 -15.53 5.55 6.97
N LYS A 358 -16.86 5.63 7.00
CA LYS A 358 -17.57 6.80 7.54
C LYS A 358 -17.25 7.04 9.02
N GLU A 359 -17.21 5.99 9.85
CA GLU A 359 -16.88 6.08 11.27
C GLU A 359 -15.47 6.63 11.53
N ILE A 360 -14.53 6.39 10.62
CA ILE A 360 -13.17 6.97 10.67
C ILE A 360 -13.02 8.24 9.83
N GLU A 361 -14.13 8.87 9.44
CA GLU A 361 -14.19 10.12 8.68
C GLU A 361 -13.49 10.03 7.30
N MET A 362 -13.55 8.85 6.66
CA MET A 362 -13.02 8.65 5.31
C MET A 362 -14.14 8.67 4.27
N PRO A 363 -13.87 9.24 3.07
CA PRO A 363 -14.85 9.32 2.00
C PRO A 363 -15.20 7.93 1.46
N ILE A 364 -16.45 7.73 1.07
CA ILE A 364 -16.92 6.51 0.40
C ILE A 364 -17.27 6.74 -1.08
N SER A 365 -17.07 7.97 -1.55
CA SER A 365 -17.23 8.37 -2.96
C SER A 365 -16.19 9.42 -3.35
N ILE A 366 -15.92 9.54 -4.66
CA ILE A 366 -14.97 10.56 -5.16
C ILE A 366 -15.51 11.97 -4.89
N SER A 367 -16.82 12.19 -5.00
CA SER A 367 -17.43 13.49 -4.72
C SER A 367 -17.23 13.95 -3.28
N GLU A 368 -17.21 13.02 -2.30
CA GLU A 368 -16.91 13.35 -0.91
C GLU A 368 -15.44 13.80 -0.68
N THR A 369 -14.56 13.55 -1.63
CA THR A 369 -13.20 14.10 -1.60
C THR A 369 -13.10 15.54 -2.09
N GLY A 370 -14.20 16.12 -2.57
CA GLY A 370 -14.29 17.43 -3.19
C GLY A 370 -14.00 17.44 -4.70
N ILE A 371 -13.77 16.25 -5.30
CA ILE A 371 -13.54 16.08 -6.73
C ILE A 371 -14.87 15.72 -7.40
N ASN A 372 -15.30 16.52 -8.36
CA ASN A 372 -16.47 16.24 -9.19
C ASN A 372 -16.00 15.87 -10.59
N LEU A 373 -16.10 14.59 -10.94
CA LEU A 373 -15.71 14.09 -12.24
C LEU A 373 -16.76 14.41 -13.28
N SER A 374 -16.36 15.02 -14.41
CA SER A 374 -17.16 15.07 -15.63
C SER A 374 -17.07 13.74 -16.39
N ASP A 375 -17.94 13.55 -17.39
CA ASP A 375 -17.87 12.37 -18.27
C ASP A 375 -16.51 12.28 -18.99
N ASP A 376 -15.93 13.42 -19.37
CA ASP A 376 -14.59 13.48 -20.00
C ASP A 376 -13.49 13.08 -18.99
N ASP A 377 -13.60 13.49 -17.73
CA ASP A 377 -12.66 13.06 -16.66
C ASP A 377 -12.73 11.54 -16.44
N VAL A 378 -13.94 10.97 -16.41
CA VAL A 378 -14.16 9.52 -16.28
C VAL A 378 -13.49 8.77 -17.44
N LEU A 379 -13.67 9.26 -18.67
CA LEU A 379 -13.05 8.64 -19.85
C LEU A 379 -11.53 8.76 -19.82
N MET A 380 -11.00 9.93 -19.47
CA MET A 380 -9.56 10.16 -19.34
C MET A 380 -8.93 9.25 -18.27
N LEU A 381 -9.54 9.14 -17.10
CA LEU A 381 -9.07 8.23 -16.04
C LEU A 381 -9.11 6.77 -16.50
N ALA A 382 -10.18 6.35 -17.17
CA ALA A 382 -10.30 4.99 -17.71
C ALA A 382 -9.25 4.70 -18.79
N GLU A 383 -8.90 5.67 -19.62
CA GLU A 383 -7.81 5.58 -20.60
C GLU A 383 -6.45 5.42 -19.93
N LYS A 384 -6.12 6.25 -18.96
CA LYS A 384 -4.87 6.16 -18.18
C LYS A 384 -4.76 4.80 -17.47
N CYS A 385 -5.82 4.37 -16.79
CA CYS A 385 -5.86 3.13 -16.01
C CYS A 385 -5.71 1.88 -16.90
N SER A 386 -6.33 1.88 -18.08
CA SER A 386 -6.25 0.78 -19.05
C SER A 386 -5.07 0.89 -20.03
N ASN A 387 -4.19 1.88 -19.87
CA ASN A 387 -3.13 2.20 -20.84
C ASN A 387 -3.69 2.31 -22.28
N ASN A 388 -4.64 3.21 -22.46
CA ASN A 388 -5.38 3.42 -23.72
C ASN A 388 -6.09 2.15 -24.24
N GLY A 389 -6.65 1.34 -23.31
CA GLY A 389 -7.37 0.11 -23.63
C GLY A 389 -6.48 -1.08 -24.00
N THR A 390 -5.16 -0.98 -23.86
CA THR A 390 -4.21 -2.06 -24.21
C THR A 390 -4.04 -3.08 -23.08
N ARG A 391 -4.49 -2.78 -21.85
CA ARG A 391 -4.45 -3.68 -20.71
C ARG A 391 -5.77 -3.71 -19.94
N PHE A 392 -5.99 -4.77 -19.22
CA PHE A 392 -7.00 -4.86 -18.14
C PHE A 392 -6.33 -4.69 -16.78
N ILE A 393 -7.13 -4.37 -15.75
CA ILE A 393 -6.74 -4.40 -14.33
C ILE A 393 -7.56 -5.45 -13.59
N GLY A 394 -7.11 -5.81 -12.38
CA GLY A 394 -7.81 -6.77 -11.53
C GLY A 394 -7.56 -8.24 -11.90
N ALA A 395 -7.53 -9.08 -10.89
CA ALA A 395 -7.44 -10.54 -11.01
C ALA A 395 -8.73 -11.23 -10.58
N PHE A 396 -9.46 -10.67 -9.60
CA PHE A 396 -10.76 -11.18 -9.16
C PHE A 396 -11.79 -11.11 -10.30
N LYS A 397 -11.80 -9.99 -11.00
CA LYS A 397 -12.46 -9.78 -12.29
C LYS A 397 -11.54 -8.98 -13.19
N LYS A 398 -11.34 -9.42 -14.42
CA LYS A 398 -10.63 -8.63 -15.43
C LYS A 398 -11.49 -7.43 -15.81
N LEU A 399 -11.01 -6.24 -15.50
CA LEU A 399 -11.68 -4.98 -15.77
C LEU A 399 -11.01 -4.30 -16.96
N TYR A 400 -11.75 -4.14 -18.05
CA TYR A 400 -11.33 -3.42 -19.24
C TYR A 400 -11.70 -1.93 -19.13
N LYS A 401 -11.34 -1.11 -20.11
CA LYS A 401 -11.58 0.34 -20.10
C LYS A 401 -13.03 0.70 -19.77
N GLU A 402 -13.98 -0.01 -20.38
CA GLU A 402 -15.42 0.23 -20.20
C GLU A 402 -15.90 -0.11 -18.78
N ASP A 403 -15.32 -1.15 -18.17
CA ASP A 403 -15.61 -1.52 -16.77
C ASP A 403 -15.06 -0.47 -15.81
N VAL A 404 -13.83 -0.01 -16.05
CA VAL A 404 -13.17 1.04 -15.27
C VAL A 404 -13.97 2.34 -15.34
N ALA A 405 -14.43 2.75 -16.54
CA ALA A 405 -15.29 3.92 -16.70
C ALA A 405 -16.59 3.80 -15.90
N LYS A 406 -17.25 2.63 -15.92
CA LYS A 406 -18.46 2.39 -15.11
C LYS A 406 -18.19 2.50 -13.62
N ILE A 407 -17.08 1.97 -13.12
CA ILE A 407 -16.71 2.06 -11.72
C ILE A 407 -16.52 3.54 -11.34
N TYR A 408 -15.76 4.33 -12.10
CA TYR A 408 -15.60 5.77 -11.84
C TYR A 408 -16.91 6.55 -11.92
N SER A 409 -17.79 6.26 -12.88
CA SER A 409 -19.10 6.90 -13.00
C SER A 409 -19.98 6.62 -11.77
N THR A 410 -20.00 5.38 -11.26
CA THR A 410 -20.81 5.02 -10.08
C THR A 410 -20.32 5.76 -8.84
N VAL A 411 -19.02 5.93 -8.68
CA VAL A 411 -18.39 6.65 -7.55
C VAL A 411 -18.70 8.15 -7.59
N SER A 412 -18.99 8.71 -8.77
CA SER A 412 -19.38 10.13 -8.93
C SER A 412 -20.81 10.42 -8.48
N TYR A 413 -21.69 9.43 -8.52
CA TYR A 413 -23.15 9.61 -8.37
C TYR A 413 -23.76 8.87 -7.18
N THR A 414 -23.01 8.42 -6.17
CA THR A 414 -23.58 7.69 -5.03
C THR A 414 -24.44 8.57 -4.12
N HIS A 415 -25.58 9.00 -4.67
CA HIS A 415 -26.80 9.42 -3.95
C HIS A 415 -28.01 9.13 -4.85
N LEU A 416 -28.26 7.86 -5.14
CA LEU A 416 -29.59 7.39 -5.58
C LEU A 416 -29.93 6.11 -4.81
#